data_bb6ab175c712a33544ae7f8193930fbd
#
_entry.id   bb6ab175c712a33544ae7f8193930fbd
#
_cell.length_a   1.000
_cell.length_b   1.000
_cell.length_c   1.000
_cell.angle_alpha   90.00
_cell.angle_beta   90.00
_cell.angle_gamma   90.00
#
_symmetry.space_group_name_H-M   'P 1'
#
loop_
_entity.id
_entity.type
_entity.pdbx_description
1 polymer ?
#
loop_
_entity_poly.entity_id
_entity_poly.type
_entity_poly.pdbx_seq_one_letter_code
_entity_poly.pdbx_strand_id
1 'polypeptide(L)'
;ATRETCVTVEAVFDKCTINSSSDQNKYYLKFEDITDTYYLHPSCEDKELMNDLFNLKSGAKMKLLVYEKTGNIYELEVNGEKWLDFEYAKKKIDNNIKYVSYAGYACCAVGVICVVSSLFALIFRRKKEE
;
A
#
# COMPACT_ATOMS: atom_id res chain seq x y z
N ALA A 1 9.54 6.07 2.41
CA ALA A 1 10.73 5.48 1.77
C ALA A 1 11.29 6.42 0.71
N THR A 2 12.59 6.44 0.57
CA THR A 2 13.31 7.16 -0.47
C THR A 2 14.13 6.16 -1.30
N ARG A 3 14.62 6.56 -2.47
CA ARG A 3 15.53 5.70 -3.24
C ARG A 3 16.75 5.26 -2.45
N GLU A 4 17.26 6.13 -1.58
CA GLU A 4 18.43 5.88 -0.74
C GLU A 4 18.17 4.85 0.35
N THR A 5 16.92 4.72 0.81
CA THR A 5 16.53 3.75 1.83
C THR A 5 16.08 2.41 1.23
N CYS A 6 15.94 2.34 -0.07
CA CYS A 6 15.59 1.12 -0.78
C CYS A 6 16.85 0.40 -1.27
N VAL A 7 16.74 -0.92 -1.39
CA VAL A 7 17.82 -1.81 -1.86
C VAL A 7 17.48 -2.32 -3.25
N THR A 8 18.47 -2.36 -4.13
CA THR A 8 18.31 -2.96 -5.46
C THR A 8 18.51 -4.47 -5.37
N VAL A 9 17.55 -5.22 -5.87
CA VAL A 9 17.58 -6.68 -5.94
C VAL A 9 17.49 -7.12 -7.39
N GLU A 10 18.43 -7.96 -7.83
CA GLU A 10 18.39 -8.60 -9.14
C GLU A 10 18.07 -10.08 -8.93
N ALA A 11 17.03 -10.58 -9.57
CA ALA A 11 16.54 -11.93 -9.36
C ALA A 11 15.87 -12.49 -10.61
N VAL A 12 15.71 -13.81 -10.65
CA VAL A 12 15.03 -14.52 -11.72
C VAL A 12 13.62 -14.88 -11.26
N PHE A 13 12.62 -14.41 -11.99
CA PHE A 13 11.21 -14.60 -11.65
C PHE A 13 10.81 -16.07 -11.71
N ASP A 14 10.10 -16.53 -10.69
CA ASP A 14 9.45 -17.85 -10.65
C ASP A 14 7.94 -17.69 -10.83
N LYS A 15 7.26 -17.07 -9.87
CA LYS A 15 5.81 -16.89 -9.94
C LYS A 15 5.32 -15.72 -9.09
N CYS A 16 4.14 -15.21 -9.41
CA CYS A 16 3.39 -14.27 -8.59
C CYS A 16 2.29 -15.04 -7.85
N THR A 17 2.24 -14.89 -6.53
CA THR A 17 1.27 -15.60 -5.67
C THR A 17 0.48 -14.64 -4.82
N ILE A 18 -0.71 -15.10 -4.40
CA ILE A 18 -1.59 -14.35 -3.50
C ILE A 18 -1.49 -14.98 -2.11
N ASN A 19 -1.28 -14.15 -1.08
CA ASN A 19 -1.41 -14.58 0.31
C ASN A 19 -2.78 -14.13 0.83
N SER A 20 -3.68 -15.08 1.03
CA SER A 20 -5.06 -14.86 1.46
C SER A 20 -5.27 -15.08 2.97
N SER A 21 -4.21 -15.24 3.75
CA SER A 21 -4.30 -15.61 5.18
C SER A 21 -4.68 -14.45 6.11
N SER A 22 -4.86 -13.24 5.60
CA SER A 22 -5.30 -12.08 6.37
C SER A 22 -6.48 -11.40 5.67
N ASP A 23 -7.14 -10.44 6.33
CA ASP A 23 -8.27 -9.69 5.79
C ASP A 23 -7.94 -8.90 4.51
N GLN A 24 -6.66 -8.85 4.12
CA GLN A 24 -6.18 -8.22 2.90
C GLN A 24 -5.42 -9.23 2.05
N ASN A 25 -5.80 -9.36 0.79
CA ASN A 25 -5.03 -10.12 -0.18
C ASN A 25 -3.75 -9.35 -0.52
N LYS A 26 -2.60 -9.98 -0.28
CA LYS A 26 -1.29 -9.43 -0.67
C LYS A 26 -0.70 -10.27 -1.78
N TYR A 27 -0.27 -9.61 -2.84
CA TYR A 27 0.45 -10.25 -3.93
C TYR A 27 1.95 -10.20 -3.65
N TYR A 28 2.63 -11.32 -3.81
CA TYR A 28 4.07 -11.37 -3.64
C TYR A 28 4.74 -12.14 -4.78
N LEU A 29 5.98 -11.76 -5.05
CA LEU A 29 6.78 -12.37 -6.10
C LEU A 29 7.75 -13.39 -5.48
N LYS A 30 7.79 -14.58 -6.06
CA LYS A 30 8.78 -15.61 -5.76
C LYS A 30 9.81 -15.67 -6.87
N PHE A 31 11.04 -16.02 -6.50
CA PHE A 31 12.19 -16.06 -7.40
C PHE A 31 12.85 -17.43 -7.37
N GLU A 32 13.49 -17.80 -8.49
CA GLU A 32 14.17 -19.11 -8.62
C GLU A 32 15.51 -19.14 -7.91
N ASP A 33 16.21 -18.00 -7.86
CA ASP A 33 17.60 -17.90 -7.42
C ASP A 33 17.78 -17.31 -6.01
N ILE A 34 16.72 -16.79 -5.41
CA ILE A 34 16.74 -16.27 -4.03
C ILE A 34 15.54 -16.80 -3.26
N THR A 35 15.69 -16.91 -1.93
CA THR A 35 14.63 -17.40 -1.03
C THR A 35 13.72 -16.28 -0.55
N ASP A 36 14.15 -15.03 -0.66
CA ASP A 36 13.37 -13.87 -0.22
C ASP A 36 12.17 -13.66 -1.12
N THR A 37 11.07 -13.23 -0.52
CA THR A 37 9.86 -12.82 -1.23
C THR A 37 9.61 -11.34 -1.01
N TYR A 38 9.09 -10.66 -2.03
CA TYR A 38 8.79 -9.23 -1.97
C TYR A 38 7.35 -9.00 -2.37
N TYR A 39 6.74 -7.97 -1.77
CA TYR A 39 5.31 -7.70 -1.86
C TYR A 39 5.03 -6.51 -2.76
N LEU A 40 3.93 -6.61 -3.52
CA LEU A 40 3.33 -5.44 -4.16
C LEU A 40 2.37 -4.79 -3.17
N HIS A 41 2.57 -3.48 -2.91
CA HIS A 41 1.65 -2.75 -2.06
C HIS A 41 0.27 -2.68 -2.73
N PRO A 42 -0.85 -2.86 -1.98
CA PRO A 42 -2.20 -2.84 -2.57
C PRO A 42 -2.51 -1.60 -3.40
N SER A 43 -1.99 -0.44 -3.05
CA SER A 43 -2.19 0.79 -3.81
C SER A 43 -1.46 0.83 -5.16
N CYS A 44 -0.50 -0.07 -5.39
CA CYS A 44 0.21 -0.23 -6.66
C CYS A 44 -0.36 -1.34 -7.53
N GLU A 45 -1.41 -2.03 -7.08
CA GLU A 45 -2.08 -3.09 -7.83
C GLU A 45 -2.93 -2.50 -8.94
N ASP A 46 -2.31 -2.30 -10.10
CA ASP A 46 -3.00 -1.94 -11.33
C ASP A 46 -3.41 -3.21 -12.06
N LYS A 47 -4.61 -3.23 -12.63
CA LYS A 47 -5.15 -4.37 -13.35
C LYS A 47 -4.24 -4.83 -14.49
N GLU A 48 -3.67 -3.89 -15.24
CA GLU A 48 -2.75 -4.17 -16.34
C GLU A 48 -1.44 -4.79 -15.81
N LEU A 49 -0.86 -4.21 -14.77
CA LEU A 49 0.34 -4.73 -14.13
C LEU A 49 0.13 -6.15 -13.59
N MET A 50 -0.98 -6.39 -12.93
CA MET A 50 -1.30 -7.70 -12.35
C MET A 50 -1.51 -8.75 -13.45
N ASN A 51 -2.19 -8.42 -14.53
CA ASN A 51 -2.35 -9.31 -15.67
C ASN A 51 -1.00 -9.68 -16.29
N ASP A 52 -0.12 -8.71 -16.46
CA ASP A 52 1.23 -8.92 -17.02
C ASP A 52 2.06 -9.83 -16.12
N LEU A 53 2.00 -9.63 -14.80
CA LEU A 53 2.72 -10.46 -13.83
C LEU A 53 2.19 -11.89 -13.79
N PHE A 54 0.88 -12.10 -13.82
CA PHE A 54 0.29 -13.45 -13.81
C PHE A 54 0.55 -14.20 -15.12
N ASN A 55 0.68 -13.50 -16.23
CA ASN A 55 1.00 -14.10 -17.53
C ASN A 55 2.50 -14.24 -17.78
N LEU A 56 3.33 -13.68 -16.90
CA LEU A 56 4.78 -13.76 -17.06
C LEU A 56 5.26 -15.18 -16.79
N LYS A 57 6.10 -15.69 -17.70
CA LYS A 57 6.71 -17.02 -17.55
C LYS A 57 7.90 -16.96 -16.60
N SER A 58 8.12 -18.07 -15.87
CA SER A 58 9.32 -18.21 -15.05
C SER A 58 10.59 -18.10 -15.88
N GLY A 59 11.67 -17.60 -15.29
CA GLY A 59 12.93 -17.36 -15.97
C GLY A 59 13.15 -15.92 -16.42
N ALA A 60 12.16 -15.04 -16.29
CA ALA A 60 12.32 -13.62 -16.62
C ALA A 60 13.31 -12.95 -15.66
N LYS A 61 14.18 -12.11 -16.18
CA LYS A 61 15.14 -11.35 -15.36
C LYS A 61 14.45 -10.13 -14.78
N MET A 62 14.49 -9.99 -13.47
CA MET A 62 13.88 -8.87 -12.75
C MET A 62 14.93 -8.05 -12.01
N LYS A 63 14.73 -6.75 -12.01
CA LYS A 63 15.44 -5.80 -11.17
C LYS A 63 14.41 -5.03 -10.35
N LEU A 64 14.54 -5.11 -9.02
CA LEU A 64 13.58 -4.53 -8.09
C LEU A 64 14.28 -3.52 -7.20
N LEU A 65 13.54 -2.47 -6.86
CA LEU A 65 13.92 -1.55 -5.80
C LEU A 65 12.94 -1.79 -4.64
N VAL A 66 13.46 -2.28 -3.52
CA VAL A 66 12.67 -2.80 -2.40
C VAL A 66 12.99 -2.04 -1.12
N TYR A 67 11.96 -1.67 -0.38
CA TYR A 67 12.12 -1.15 0.97
C TYR A 67 12.19 -2.32 1.96
N GLU A 68 13.38 -2.61 2.48
CA GLU A 68 13.63 -3.81 3.29
C GLU A 68 12.77 -3.92 4.54
N LYS A 69 12.45 -2.80 5.18
CA LYS A 69 11.65 -2.80 6.41
C LYS A 69 10.25 -3.38 6.24
N THR A 70 9.67 -3.23 5.06
CA THR A 70 8.32 -3.70 4.75
C THR A 70 8.29 -4.82 3.73
N GLY A 71 9.36 -4.98 2.95
CA GLY A 71 9.40 -5.89 1.81
C GLY A 71 8.60 -5.40 0.60
N ASN A 72 8.15 -4.15 0.60
CA ASN A 72 7.38 -3.58 -0.50
C ASN A 72 8.27 -3.21 -1.68
N ILE A 73 7.77 -3.51 -2.88
CA ILE A 73 8.43 -3.20 -4.15
C ILE A 73 8.04 -1.78 -4.57
N TYR A 74 9.04 -0.93 -4.77
CA TYR A 74 8.85 0.45 -5.23
C TYR A 74 9.18 0.64 -6.71
N GLU A 75 10.01 -0.21 -7.28
CA GLU A 75 10.37 -0.17 -8.71
C GLU A 75 10.54 -1.60 -9.19
N LEU A 76 10.06 -1.88 -10.40
CA LEU A 76 10.13 -3.21 -11.01
C LEU A 76 10.51 -3.07 -12.49
N GLU A 77 11.62 -3.72 -12.87
CA GLU A 77 12.02 -3.91 -14.26
C GLU A 77 11.94 -5.40 -14.59
N VAL A 78 11.38 -5.71 -15.73
CA VAL A 78 11.26 -7.08 -16.26
C VAL A 78 11.93 -7.14 -17.62
N ASN A 79 12.99 -7.93 -17.75
CA ASN A 79 13.78 -8.06 -18.97
C ASN A 79 14.25 -6.71 -19.54
N GLY A 80 14.62 -5.77 -18.66
CA GLY A 80 15.06 -4.43 -19.01
C GLY A 80 13.96 -3.42 -19.26
N GLU A 81 12.70 -3.81 -19.19
CA GLU A 81 11.55 -2.93 -19.35
C GLU A 81 10.96 -2.56 -17.99
N LYS A 82 10.72 -1.27 -17.75
CA LYS A 82 10.16 -0.81 -16.48
C LYS A 82 8.65 -1.02 -16.45
N TRP A 83 8.18 -1.86 -15.53
CA TRP A 83 6.77 -2.15 -15.32
C TRP A 83 6.15 -1.36 -14.17
N LEU A 84 6.95 -1.01 -13.15
CA LEU A 84 6.53 -0.16 -12.04
C LEU A 84 7.61 0.90 -11.81
N ASP A 85 7.20 2.17 -11.82
CA ASP A 85 8.09 3.31 -11.58
C ASP A 85 8.12 3.68 -10.10
N PHE A 86 9.29 4.03 -9.60
CA PHE A 86 9.50 4.42 -8.20
C PHE A 86 8.65 5.62 -7.79
N GLU A 87 8.64 6.67 -8.58
CA GLU A 87 7.87 7.89 -8.25
C GLU A 87 6.37 7.62 -8.22
N TYR A 88 5.87 6.82 -9.14
CA TYR A 88 4.47 6.38 -9.17
C TYR A 88 4.13 5.55 -7.93
N ALA A 89 4.92 4.55 -7.61
CA ALA A 89 4.71 3.68 -6.44
C ALA A 89 4.75 4.47 -5.14
N LYS A 90 5.74 5.33 -4.97
CA LYS A 90 5.87 6.21 -3.80
C LYS A 90 4.65 7.10 -3.62
N LYS A 91 4.20 7.73 -4.69
CA LYS A 91 3.02 8.59 -4.66
C LYS A 91 1.75 7.83 -4.24
N LYS A 92 1.56 6.62 -4.78
CA LYS A 92 0.40 5.77 -4.44
C LYS A 92 0.43 5.31 -2.99
N ILE A 93 1.57 4.86 -2.50
CA ILE A 93 1.74 4.40 -1.12
C ILE A 93 1.58 5.56 -0.15
N ASP A 94 2.20 6.70 -0.39
CA ASP A 94 2.10 7.88 0.46
C ASP A 94 0.68 8.46 0.48
N ASN A 95 0.00 8.50 -0.65
CA ASN A 95 -1.40 8.94 -0.72
C ASN A 95 -2.32 8.02 0.10
N ASN A 96 -2.11 6.72 0.07
CA ASN A 96 -2.88 5.77 0.88
C ASN A 96 -2.72 6.06 2.38
N ILE A 97 -1.49 6.31 2.84
CA ILE A 97 -1.20 6.70 4.22
C ILE A 97 -1.89 8.01 4.59
N LYS A 98 -1.85 9.03 3.73
CA LYS A 98 -2.53 10.30 3.94
C LYS A 98 -4.05 10.13 4.05
N TYR A 99 -4.67 9.33 3.19
CA TYR A 99 -6.10 9.06 3.24
C TYR A 99 -6.54 8.47 4.57
N VAL A 100 -5.80 7.53 5.10
CA VAL A 100 -6.07 6.93 6.42
C VAL A 100 -5.99 7.99 7.52
N SER A 101 -4.99 8.86 7.49
CA SER A 101 -4.85 9.96 8.45
C SER A 101 -6.01 10.95 8.38
N TYR A 102 -6.40 11.38 7.19
CA TYR A 102 -7.53 12.31 7.00
C TYR A 102 -8.84 11.71 7.47
N ALA A 103 -9.10 10.44 7.21
CA ALA A 103 -10.29 9.74 7.70
C ALA A 103 -10.34 9.73 9.23
N GLY A 104 -9.21 9.50 9.89
CA GLY A 104 -9.09 9.56 11.34
C GLY A 104 -9.43 10.95 11.90
N TYR A 105 -8.88 12.00 11.33
CA TYR A 105 -9.16 13.38 11.72
C TYR A 105 -10.63 13.77 11.51
N ALA A 106 -11.22 13.38 10.39
CA ALA A 106 -12.63 13.63 10.10
C ALA A 106 -13.55 12.96 11.14
N CYS A 107 -13.29 11.72 11.51
CA CYS A 107 -14.04 11.01 12.55
C CYS A 107 -13.93 11.70 13.92
N CYS A 108 -12.74 12.15 14.30
CA CYS A 108 -12.55 12.90 15.56
C CYS A 108 -13.30 14.22 15.55
N ALA A 109 -13.29 14.98 14.47
CA ALA A 109 -14.01 16.25 14.34
C ALA A 109 -15.52 16.05 14.48
N VAL A 110 -16.10 15.05 13.84
CA VAL A 110 -17.52 14.71 13.96
C VAL A 110 -17.87 14.33 15.39
N GLY A 111 -17.04 13.54 16.06
CA GLY A 111 -17.23 13.16 17.47
C GLY A 111 -17.29 14.38 18.40
N VAL A 112 -16.39 15.35 18.26
CA VAL A 112 -16.37 16.58 19.06
C VAL A 112 -17.64 17.42 18.81
N ILE A 113 -18.07 17.57 17.57
CA ILE A 113 -19.31 18.30 17.25
C ILE A 113 -20.52 17.65 17.91
N CYS A 114 -20.64 16.34 17.91
CA CYS A 114 -21.73 15.62 18.57
C CYS A 114 -21.77 15.85 20.07
N VAL A 115 -20.62 15.83 20.74
CA VAL A 115 -20.53 16.09 22.20
C VAL A 115 -20.94 17.52 22.54
N VAL A 116 -20.43 18.50 21.77
CA VAL A 116 -20.80 19.91 22.00
C VAL A 116 -22.28 20.15 21.78
N SER A 117 -22.87 19.58 20.71
CA SER A 117 -24.31 19.67 20.45
C SER A 117 -25.15 19.08 21.55
N SER A 118 -24.75 17.96 22.16
CA SER A 118 -25.43 17.33 23.28
C SER A 118 -25.38 18.20 24.53
N LEU A 119 -24.25 18.84 24.83
CA LEU A 119 -24.11 19.76 25.94
C LEU A 119 -24.98 21.01 25.76
N PHE A 120 -25.07 21.58 24.57
CA PHE A 120 -25.94 22.70 24.26
C PHE A 120 -27.41 22.33 24.48
N ALA A 121 -27.86 21.17 24.06
CA ALA A 121 -29.21 20.68 24.25
C ALA A 121 -29.57 20.57 25.74
N LEU A 122 -28.66 20.11 26.59
CA LEU A 122 -28.83 20.03 28.03
C LEU A 122 -28.95 21.41 28.67
N ILE A 123 -28.13 22.36 28.27
CA ILE A 123 -28.16 23.75 28.78
C ILE A 123 -29.47 24.42 28.37
N PHE A 124 -29.96 24.24 27.16
CA PHE A 124 -31.25 24.77 26.71
C PHE A 124 -32.42 24.16 27.47
N ARG A 125 -32.42 22.89 27.80
CA ARG A 125 -33.45 22.25 28.63
C ARG A 125 -33.51 22.84 30.03
N ARG A 126 -32.38 23.09 30.68
CA ARG A 126 -32.32 23.71 32.01
C ARG A 126 -32.90 25.11 32.01
N LYS A 127 -32.66 25.92 30.96
CA LYS A 127 -33.24 27.27 30.87
C LYS A 127 -34.74 27.28 30.66
N LYS A 128 -35.33 26.26 30.04
CA LYS A 128 -36.79 26.14 29.88
C LYS A 128 -37.53 25.70 31.13
N GLU A 129 -36.88 25.01 32.05
CA GLU A 129 -37.45 24.54 33.31
C GLU A 129 -37.41 25.60 34.41
N GLU A 130 -36.59 26.62 34.27
CA GLU A 130 -36.56 27.80 35.10
C GLU A 130 -37.64 28.83 34.66
#